data_d85388e92b05e2c1da3563b1d55dabbd
#
_entry.id   d85388e92b05e2c1da3563b1d55dabbd
#
_cell.length_a   1.000
_cell.length_b   1.000
_cell.length_c   1.000
_cell.angle_alpha   90.00
_cell.angle_beta   90.00
_cell.angle_gamma   90.00
#
_symmetry.space_group_name_H-M   'P 1'
#
loop_
_entity.id
_entity.type
_entity.pdbx_description
1 polymer ?
#
loop_
_entity_poly.entity_id
_entity_poly.type
_entity_poly.pdbx_seq_one_letter_code
_entity_poly.pdbx_strand_id
1 'polypeptide(L)'
;MSKQKNMTGQIATLKKVMHYLKHYIPILILSVVLATVTVALTLYFPILTGRAIDLILDKGNVDFPGILAIAKEGAIVIGITAAAQWIMNMCNNRMTYNIVRDIRRDAFERIEHLPLSYIDSHSHGDMVSRIIADVDTFADGLLMGFTQLFTGLATIIGTLLFMLFVNVKITVVVVLLTPISLFVAGFIAKKTYSMFQLQTQTRGEQTALIEEMVGNQKVVQAFCHEKEALGQFADVNDRLQKYSLRATFFSSLVNPSTRFVNSLVYAAVGITGALAVILTGGAFSVGNLSCFLSYANQYTKPFNEISGVVTELQNALACAARFFELIEAKEEEPDAADAYQLEQADGTVDIDHVYFSYVPEQKLIEDFNLHVQPGQRIAIVGPTGCGKTTLINLLMRFYDADSGHIQVSGHDVMHMTRHSLRKKYGMVLQETGLKKGTIRENICMGKPDATEEEMIAAAKASHAHSFIRRLSKGYDTEITEDGGNLSQGQKQLLCITRVMLCLPPMLILDEATSSIDTRTEIRIQKAFLTMMKGRTSFIVAHRLSTIREADSILVMKDGKIIEQGNHDTLLAQNGFYATLYNSQFDQG
;
A
#
# COMPACT_ATOMS: atom_id res chain seq x y z
N MET A 1 8.69 7.66 27.76
CA MET A 1 9.28 6.60 26.92
C MET A 1 8.72 6.56 25.49
N SER A 2 7.44 6.83 25.22
CA SER A 2 6.88 6.77 23.84
C SER A 2 7.43 7.84 22.88
N LYS A 3 7.64 9.09 23.30
CA LYS A 3 8.20 10.16 22.46
C LYS A 3 9.64 9.92 22.00
N GLN A 4 10.47 9.29 22.83
CA GLN A 4 11.87 8.98 22.50
C GLN A 4 11.96 7.82 21.49
N LYS A 5 11.08 6.82 21.60
CA LYS A 5 10.99 5.69 20.69
C LYS A 5 10.49 6.13 19.29
N ASN A 6 9.53 7.07 19.24
CA ASN A 6 9.06 7.66 17.97
C ASN A 6 10.14 8.50 17.27
N MET A 7 10.94 9.26 18.00
CA MET A 7 12.01 10.09 17.43
C MET A 7 13.15 9.23 16.84
N THR A 8 13.49 8.12 17.49
CA THR A 8 14.52 7.19 16.99
C THR A 8 14.04 6.47 15.71
N GLY A 9 12.77 6.12 15.63
CA GLY A 9 12.15 5.54 14.42
C GLY A 9 12.14 6.50 13.24
N GLN A 10 11.78 7.76 13.47
CA GLN A 10 11.77 8.79 12.42
C GLN A 10 13.17 9.09 11.86
N ILE A 11 14.20 9.10 12.72
CA ILE A 11 15.60 9.28 12.30
C ILE A 11 16.06 8.09 11.43
N ALA A 12 15.68 6.86 11.80
CA ALA A 12 15.99 5.68 10.99
C ALA A 12 15.32 5.75 9.62
N THR A 13 14.03 6.11 9.57
CA THR A 13 13.31 6.32 8.32
C THR A 13 13.94 7.41 7.46
N LEU A 14 14.34 8.53 8.06
CA LEU A 14 15.01 9.62 7.36
C LEU A 14 16.34 9.15 6.72
N LYS A 15 17.11 8.31 7.41
CA LYS A 15 18.33 7.70 6.83
C LYS A 15 18.04 6.88 5.59
N LYS A 16 16.95 6.12 5.57
CA LYS A 16 16.52 5.32 4.42
C LYS A 16 16.11 6.21 3.25
N VAL A 17 15.34 7.26 3.51
CA VAL A 17 14.98 8.28 2.50
C VAL A 17 16.24 8.93 1.92
N MET A 18 17.23 9.26 2.75
CA MET A 18 18.51 9.82 2.29
C MET A 18 19.29 8.86 1.40
N HIS A 19 19.13 7.55 1.55
CA HIS A 19 19.75 6.58 0.66
C HIS A 19 19.19 6.69 -0.78
N TYR A 20 17.88 6.81 -0.95
CA TYR A 20 17.26 7.06 -2.26
C TYR A 20 17.64 8.43 -2.84
N LEU A 21 17.70 9.44 -1.98
CA LEU A 21 18.13 10.81 -2.38
C LEU A 21 19.58 10.86 -2.87
N LYS A 22 20.45 9.96 -2.43
CA LYS A 22 21.88 9.97 -2.77
C LYS A 22 22.14 10.01 -4.28
N HIS A 23 21.35 9.33 -5.08
CA HIS A 23 21.48 9.31 -6.54
C HIS A 23 21.06 10.64 -7.20
N TYR A 24 20.28 11.47 -6.51
CA TYR A 24 19.72 12.72 -6.99
C TYR A 24 20.35 13.96 -6.37
N ILE A 25 21.45 13.82 -5.59
CA ILE A 25 22.17 14.93 -4.94
C ILE A 25 22.52 16.06 -5.92
N PRO A 26 22.99 15.82 -7.16
CA PRO A 26 23.28 16.92 -8.08
C PRO A 26 22.06 17.76 -8.42
N ILE A 27 20.89 17.12 -8.60
CA ILE A 27 19.62 17.80 -8.88
C ILE A 27 19.16 18.57 -7.64
N LEU A 28 19.32 18.00 -6.45
CA LEU A 28 19.00 18.66 -5.19
C LEU A 28 19.85 19.92 -4.98
N ILE A 29 21.17 19.85 -5.22
CA ILE A 29 22.07 21.00 -5.11
C ILE A 29 21.64 22.08 -6.10
N LEU A 30 21.36 21.72 -7.35
CA LEU A 30 20.86 22.65 -8.37
C LEU A 30 19.56 23.33 -7.92
N SER A 31 18.62 22.56 -7.35
CA SER A 31 17.35 23.09 -6.82
C SER A 31 17.58 24.09 -5.69
N VAL A 32 18.48 23.82 -4.74
CA VAL A 32 18.83 24.73 -3.64
C VAL A 32 19.49 26.00 -4.16
N VAL A 33 20.38 25.89 -5.14
CA VAL A 33 21.01 27.06 -5.78
C VAL A 33 19.95 27.91 -6.48
N LEU A 34 19.08 27.29 -7.27
CA LEU A 34 17.98 28.01 -7.94
C LEU A 34 17.00 28.65 -6.94
N ALA A 35 16.69 27.98 -5.82
CA ALA A 35 15.90 28.54 -4.75
C ALA A 35 16.54 29.80 -4.18
N THR A 36 17.85 29.76 -3.91
CA THR A 36 18.61 30.91 -3.39
C THR A 36 18.63 32.08 -4.39
N VAL A 37 18.85 31.80 -5.67
CA VAL A 37 18.80 32.80 -6.75
C VAL A 37 17.40 33.41 -6.84
N THR A 38 16.36 32.57 -6.88
CA THR A 38 14.96 33.03 -6.94
C THR A 38 14.62 33.95 -5.75
N VAL A 39 15.01 33.57 -4.54
CA VAL A 39 14.80 34.38 -3.34
C VAL A 39 15.58 35.70 -3.42
N ALA A 40 16.86 35.67 -3.80
CA ALA A 40 17.66 36.88 -3.92
C ALA A 40 17.07 37.89 -4.93
N LEU A 41 16.64 37.43 -6.09
CA LEU A 41 15.98 38.23 -7.11
C LEU A 41 14.62 38.77 -6.66
N THR A 42 13.85 37.94 -5.96
CA THR A 42 12.56 38.36 -5.36
C THR A 42 12.74 39.43 -4.31
N LEU A 43 13.81 39.36 -3.50
CA LEU A 43 14.14 40.38 -2.49
C LEU A 43 14.78 41.62 -3.10
N TYR A 44 15.33 41.57 -4.28
CA TYR A 44 15.84 42.72 -5.01
C TYR A 44 14.70 43.60 -5.56
N PHE A 45 13.55 43.02 -5.89
CA PHE A 45 12.42 43.74 -6.47
C PHE A 45 11.87 44.90 -5.58
N PRO A 46 11.69 44.75 -4.24
CA PRO A 46 11.35 45.86 -3.37
C PRO A 46 12.33 47.04 -3.42
N ILE A 47 13.63 46.77 -3.61
CA ILE A 47 14.65 47.84 -3.78
C ILE A 47 14.37 48.65 -5.05
N LEU A 48 14.10 47.97 -6.16
CA LEU A 48 13.74 48.63 -7.43
C LEU A 48 12.48 49.47 -7.28
N THR A 49 11.46 48.95 -6.59
CA THR A 49 10.23 49.69 -6.31
C THR A 49 10.52 50.93 -5.44
N GLY A 50 11.35 50.79 -4.42
CA GLY A 50 11.76 51.89 -3.57
C GLY A 50 12.49 53.00 -4.35
N ARG A 51 13.45 52.61 -5.20
CA ARG A 51 14.15 53.55 -6.09
C ARG A 51 13.21 54.28 -7.06
N ALA A 52 12.22 53.58 -7.61
CA ALA A 52 11.22 54.17 -8.49
C ALA A 52 10.35 55.19 -7.75
N ILE A 53 9.99 54.93 -6.46
CA ILE A 53 9.25 55.87 -5.62
C ILE A 53 10.08 57.13 -5.34
N ASP A 54 11.39 56.97 -5.10
CA ASP A 54 12.29 58.10 -4.81
C ASP A 54 12.54 59.02 -6.03
N LEU A 55 12.20 58.55 -7.27
CA LEU A 55 12.20 59.41 -8.49
C LEU A 55 10.91 60.24 -8.66
N ILE A 56 9.93 60.08 -7.77
CA ILE A 56 8.72 60.90 -7.71
C ILE A 56 8.97 62.00 -6.65
N LEU A 57 9.61 63.09 -7.06
CA LEU A 57 10.09 64.10 -6.13
C LEU A 57 8.97 65.02 -5.64
N ASP A 58 8.10 65.50 -6.58
CA ASP A 58 7.02 66.45 -6.23
C ASP A 58 5.95 66.45 -7.34
N LYS A 59 4.82 67.16 -7.06
CA LYS A 59 3.75 67.32 -8.04
C LYS A 59 4.27 68.03 -9.29
N GLY A 60 4.33 67.32 -10.42
CA GLY A 60 4.85 67.81 -11.70
C GLY A 60 6.36 67.63 -11.89
N ASN A 61 7.10 67.07 -10.92
CA ASN A 61 8.53 66.80 -11.01
C ASN A 61 8.80 65.29 -10.85
N VAL A 62 8.50 64.54 -11.93
CA VAL A 62 8.63 63.06 -11.99
C VAL A 62 9.65 62.73 -13.07
N ASP A 63 10.69 61.96 -12.73
CA ASP A 63 11.66 61.45 -13.70
C ASP A 63 11.13 60.20 -14.41
N PHE A 64 10.29 60.38 -15.43
CA PHE A 64 9.76 59.30 -16.27
C PHE A 64 10.81 58.46 -16.97
N PRO A 65 11.91 59.04 -17.53
CA PRO A 65 13.01 58.24 -18.11
C PRO A 65 13.65 57.31 -17.09
N GLY A 66 13.92 57.79 -15.88
CA GLY A 66 14.48 57.00 -14.79
C GLY A 66 13.54 55.86 -14.35
N ILE A 67 12.24 56.15 -14.19
CA ILE A 67 11.22 55.16 -13.85
C ILE A 67 11.13 54.07 -14.95
N LEU A 68 11.17 54.47 -16.23
CA LEU A 68 11.13 53.52 -17.36
C LEU A 68 12.38 52.60 -17.40
N ALA A 69 13.56 53.12 -17.04
CA ALA A 69 14.77 52.34 -16.89
C ALA A 69 14.64 51.26 -15.79
N ILE A 70 14.12 51.67 -14.60
CA ILE A 70 13.86 50.73 -13.50
C ILE A 70 12.78 49.71 -13.88
N ALA A 71 11.74 50.11 -14.61
CA ALA A 71 10.71 49.19 -15.07
C ALA A 71 11.28 48.13 -16.03
N LYS A 72 12.19 48.50 -16.93
CA LYS A 72 12.92 47.53 -17.81
C LYS A 72 13.78 46.60 -16.99
N GLU A 73 14.54 47.08 -16.02
CA GLU A 73 15.34 46.28 -15.09
C GLU A 73 14.46 45.29 -14.33
N GLY A 74 13.33 45.79 -13.77
CA GLY A 74 12.35 44.96 -13.08
C GLY A 74 11.75 43.87 -13.95
N ALA A 75 11.43 44.15 -15.22
CA ALA A 75 10.93 43.15 -16.16
C ALA A 75 11.95 42.05 -16.42
N ILE A 76 13.24 42.39 -16.55
CA ILE A 76 14.32 41.40 -16.69
C ILE A 76 14.45 40.54 -15.44
N VAL A 77 14.44 41.16 -14.25
CA VAL A 77 14.50 40.45 -12.96
C VAL A 77 13.33 39.46 -12.82
N ILE A 78 12.11 39.89 -13.14
CA ILE A 78 10.92 39.03 -13.13
C ILE A 78 11.08 37.86 -14.08
N GLY A 79 11.56 38.11 -15.32
CA GLY A 79 11.78 37.07 -16.32
C GLY A 79 12.78 36.01 -15.85
N ILE A 80 13.92 36.44 -15.29
CA ILE A 80 14.95 35.53 -14.75
C ILE A 80 14.41 34.75 -13.55
N THR A 81 13.68 35.42 -12.64
CA THR A 81 13.06 34.77 -11.47
C THR A 81 12.05 33.70 -11.88
N ALA A 82 11.19 34.01 -12.85
CA ALA A 82 10.20 33.07 -13.38
C ALA A 82 10.87 31.86 -14.03
N ALA A 83 11.93 32.07 -14.82
CA ALA A 83 12.69 30.99 -15.44
C ALA A 83 13.39 30.11 -14.38
N ALA A 84 14.05 30.73 -13.39
CA ALA A 84 14.70 30.00 -12.29
C ALA A 84 13.70 29.17 -11.48
N GLN A 85 12.54 29.75 -11.15
CA GLN A 85 11.45 29.07 -10.43
C GLN A 85 10.90 27.90 -11.23
N TRP A 86 10.70 28.07 -12.54
CA TRP A 86 10.20 27.01 -13.41
C TRP A 86 11.18 25.85 -13.50
N ILE A 87 12.48 26.13 -13.70
CA ILE A 87 13.53 25.10 -13.74
C ILE A 87 13.63 24.38 -12.39
N MET A 88 13.58 25.12 -11.27
CA MET A 88 13.60 24.54 -9.92
C MET A 88 12.42 23.57 -9.71
N ASN A 89 11.19 23.96 -10.08
CA ASN A 89 10.02 23.10 -9.95
C ASN A 89 10.15 21.87 -10.84
N MET A 90 10.68 21.99 -12.05
CA MET A 90 10.93 20.85 -12.94
C MET A 90 11.96 19.88 -12.34
N CYS A 91 13.03 20.39 -11.72
CA CYS A 91 14.03 19.59 -11.02
C CYS A 91 13.40 18.84 -9.83
N ASN A 92 12.64 19.54 -8.99
CA ASN A 92 11.99 18.95 -7.83
C ASN A 92 10.98 17.86 -8.23
N ASN A 93 10.12 18.13 -9.21
CA ASN A 93 9.18 17.15 -9.73
C ASN A 93 9.89 15.91 -10.28
N ARG A 94 10.89 16.11 -11.14
CA ARG A 94 11.65 14.98 -11.74
C ARG A 94 12.33 14.14 -10.67
N MET A 95 12.94 14.77 -9.66
CA MET A 95 13.58 14.08 -8.55
C MET A 95 12.58 13.27 -7.75
N THR A 96 11.48 13.88 -7.32
CA THR A 96 10.46 13.23 -6.50
C THR A 96 9.84 12.03 -7.22
N TYR A 97 9.38 12.20 -8.47
CA TYR A 97 8.73 11.10 -9.19
C TYR A 97 9.69 9.96 -9.55
N ASN A 98 10.97 10.24 -9.74
CA ASN A 98 11.96 9.19 -9.92
C ASN A 98 12.19 8.39 -8.63
N ILE A 99 12.29 9.07 -7.47
CA ILE A 99 12.40 8.40 -6.15
C ILE A 99 11.17 7.53 -5.91
N VAL A 100 9.98 8.05 -6.16
CA VAL A 100 8.71 7.32 -6.02
C VAL A 100 8.66 6.08 -6.91
N ARG A 101 9.08 6.22 -8.17
CA ARG A 101 9.19 5.08 -9.10
C ARG A 101 10.12 4.00 -8.55
N ASP A 102 11.30 4.39 -8.05
CA ASP A 102 12.29 3.45 -7.54
C ASP A 102 11.78 2.75 -6.27
N ILE A 103 11.14 3.48 -5.35
CA ILE A 103 10.49 2.91 -4.16
C ILE A 103 9.38 1.92 -4.54
N ARG A 104 8.51 2.26 -5.50
CA ARG A 104 7.44 1.36 -5.94
C ARG A 104 7.98 0.08 -6.58
N ARG A 105 9.04 0.22 -7.38
CA ARG A 105 9.71 -0.94 -7.98
C ARG A 105 10.27 -1.86 -6.90
N ASP A 106 11.03 -1.30 -5.95
CA ASP A 106 11.67 -2.08 -4.89
C ASP A 106 10.62 -2.72 -3.96
N ALA A 107 9.51 -2.01 -3.67
CA ALA A 107 8.39 -2.57 -2.90
C ALA A 107 7.69 -3.72 -3.64
N PHE A 108 7.46 -3.58 -4.94
CA PHE A 108 6.83 -4.64 -5.75
C PHE A 108 7.76 -5.85 -5.90
N GLU A 109 9.04 -5.63 -6.17
CA GLU A 109 10.06 -6.69 -6.22
C GLU A 109 10.14 -7.44 -4.89
N ARG A 110 10.05 -6.72 -3.76
CA ARG A 110 10.01 -7.35 -2.43
C ARG A 110 8.79 -8.26 -2.27
N ILE A 111 7.60 -7.84 -2.69
CA ILE A 111 6.38 -8.67 -2.58
C ILE A 111 6.52 -10.01 -3.30
N GLU A 112 7.14 -10.03 -4.47
CA GLU A 112 7.35 -11.26 -5.24
C GLU A 112 8.29 -12.27 -4.52
N HIS A 113 9.10 -11.78 -3.56
CA HIS A 113 10.05 -12.59 -2.78
C HIS A 113 9.65 -12.80 -1.31
N LEU A 114 8.46 -12.32 -0.90
CA LEU A 114 7.97 -12.54 0.47
C LEU A 114 7.49 -13.98 0.66
N PRO A 115 7.73 -14.55 1.87
CA PRO A 115 7.14 -15.85 2.22
C PRO A 115 5.62 -15.73 2.32
N LEU A 116 4.90 -16.81 2.03
CA LEU A 116 3.44 -16.84 2.10
C LEU A 116 2.93 -16.49 3.50
N SER A 117 3.67 -16.85 4.55
CA SER A 117 3.37 -16.50 5.94
C SER A 117 3.25 -14.98 6.19
N TYR A 118 4.03 -14.18 5.48
CA TYR A 118 3.91 -12.72 5.55
C TYR A 118 2.62 -12.25 4.88
N ILE A 119 2.31 -12.79 3.70
CA ILE A 119 1.11 -12.43 2.92
C ILE A 119 -0.16 -12.82 3.68
N ASP A 120 -0.20 -14.02 4.26
CA ASP A 120 -1.35 -14.52 5.03
C ASP A 120 -1.57 -13.77 6.36
N SER A 121 -0.50 -13.23 6.95
CA SER A 121 -0.56 -12.46 8.21
C SER A 121 -0.95 -10.99 8.02
N HIS A 122 -0.97 -10.48 6.79
CA HIS A 122 -1.27 -9.08 6.47
C HIS A 122 -2.46 -8.97 5.50
N SER A 123 -3.31 -7.96 5.67
CA SER A 123 -4.40 -7.77 4.73
C SER A 123 -3.88 -7.28 3.37
N HIS A 124 -4.41 -7.85 2.28
CA HIS A 124 -4.07 -7.43 0.91
C HIS A 124 -4.30 -5.92 0.70
N GLY A 125 -5.40 -5.38 1.26
CA GLY A 125 -5.70 -3.95 1.18
C GLY A 125 -4.64 -3.07 1.85
N ASP A 126 -4.07 -3.50 3.00
CA ASP A 126 -3.00 -2.77 3.67
C ASP A 126 -1.71 -2.77 2.82
N MET A 127 -1.33 -3.92 2.26
CA MET A 127 -0.16 -4.02 1.37
C MET A 127 -0.28 -3.13 0.13
N VAL A 128 -1.44 -3.15 -0.53
CA VAL A 128 -1.72 -2.28 -1.69
C VAL A 128 -1.70 -0.80 -1.28
N SER A 129 -2.30 -0.45 -0.13
CA SER A 129 -2.29 0.91 0.40
C SER A 129 -0.87 1.42 0.67
N ARG A 130 0.02 0.58 1.19
CA ARG A 130 1.44 0.93 1.44
C ARG A 130 2.18 1.29 0.16
N ILE A 131 1.90 0.61 -0.96
CA ILE A 131 2.59 0.86 -2.25
C ILE A 131 1.98 2.04 -3.01
N ILE A 132 0.67 2.26 -2.90
CA ILE A 132 -0.02 3.31 -3.65
C ILE A 132 -0.18 4.55 -2.79
N ALA A 133 -1.05 4.51 -1.78
CA ALA A 133 -1.45 5.70 -1.03
C ALA A 133 -0.34 6.27 -0.15
N ASP A 134 0.41 5.41 0.57
CA ASP A 134 1.50 5.89 1.43
C ASP A 134 2.66 6.47 0.61
N VAL A 135 2.98 5.87 -0.53
CA VAL A 135 4.03 6.39 -1.43
C VAL A 135 3.60 7.71 -2.09
N ASP A 136 2.31 7.89 -2.43
CA ASP A 136 1.81 9.17 -2.94
C ASP A 136 1.85 10.27 -1.87
N THR A 137 1.41 9.96 -0.65
CA THR A 137 1.50 10.90 0.49
C THR A 137 2.96 11.29 0.78
N PHE A 138 3.88 10.34 0.66
CA PHE A 138 5.31 10.59 0.78
C PHE A 138 5.82 11.51 -0.33
N ALA A 139 5.37 11.30 -1.58
CA ALA A 139 5.72 12.16 -2.72
C ALA A 139 5.30 13.62 -2.49
N ASP A 140 4.07 13.83 -2.04
CA ASP A 140 3.54 15.16 -1.75
C ASP A 140 4.35 15.87 -0.65
N GLY A 141 4.67 15.14 0.42
CA GLY A 141 5.51 15.65 1.50
C GLY A 141 6.93 16.01 1.05
N LEU A 142 7.54 15.20 0.17
CA LEU A 142 8.83 15.53 -0.41
C LEU A 142 8.78 16.78 -1.29
N LEU A 143 7.78 16.89 -2.16
CA LEU A 143 7.60 18.07 -3.02
C LEU A 143 7.42 19.35 -2.20
N MET A 144 6.57 19.30 -1.17
CA MET A 144 6.38 20.41 -0.25
C MET A 144 7.68 20.74 0.51
N GLY A 145 8.38 19.71 1.00
CA GLY A 145 9.66 19.86 1.69
C GLY A 145 10.70 20.56 0.82
N PHE A 146 10.93 20.08 -0.40
CA PHE A 146 11.93 20.66 -1.30
C PHE A 146 11.55 22.05 -1.80
N THR A 147 10.27 22.28 -2.09
CA THR A 147 9.83 23.55 -2.69
C THR A 147 9.60 24.64 -1.63
N GLN A 148 8.90 24.33 -0.54
CA GLN A 148 8.49 25.34 0.43
C GLN A 148 9.45 25.49 1.62
N LEU A 149 10.06 24.40 2.10
CA LEU A 149 10.98 24.50 3.25
C LEU A 149 12.27 25.23 2.86
N PHE A 150 12.89 24.87 1.72
CA PHE A 150 14.13 25.50 1.28
C PHE A 150 13.91 26.95 0.89
N THR A 151 12.88 27.25 0.10
CA THR A 151 12.56 28.64 -0.28
C THR A 151 12.12 29.46 0.92
N GLY A 152 11.32 28.90 1.83
CA GLY A 152 10.88 29.56 3.05
C GLY A 152 12.05 29.93 3.97
N LEU A 153 12.96 28.97 4.23
CA LEU A 153 14.15 29.22 5.05
C LEU A 153 15.09 30.26 4.39
N ALA A 154 15.33 30.12 3.08
CA ALA A 154 16.12 31.08 2.32
C ALA A 154 15.48 32.47 2.35
N THR A 155 14.14 32.57 2.25
CA THR A 155 13.41 33.84 2.33
C THR A 155 13.56 34.50 3.72
N ILE A 156 13.42 33.72 4.81
CA ILE A 156 13.60 34.28 6.16
C ILE A 156 15.02 34.84 6.34
N ILE A 157 16.04 34.02 6.01
CA ILE A 157 17.44 34.45 6.17
C ILE A 157 17.77 35.59 5.22
N GLY A 158 17.39 35.48 3.95
CA GLY A 158 17.64 36.51 2.94
C GLY A 158 16.95 37.84 3.30
N THR A 159 15.67 37.81 3.65
CA THR A 159 14.94 39.03 4.05
C THR A 159 15.57 39.69 5.25
N LEU A 160 15.96 38.90 6.27
CA LEU A 160 16.63 39.45 7.45
C LEU A 160 17.96 40.13 7.09
N LEU A 161 18.76 39.52 6.22
CA LEU A 161 20.01 40.13 5.74
C LEU A 161 19.73 41.45 4.99
N PHE A 162 18.79 41.47 4.05
CA PHE A 162 18.44 42.66 3.29
C PHE A 162 17.91 43.78 4.20
N MET A 163 17.06 43.46 5.21
CA MET A 163 16.58 44.41 6.19
C MET A 163 17.70 45.03 7.02
N LEU A 164 18.69 44.24 7.45
CA LEU A 164 19.87 44.70 8.18
C LEU A 164 20.70 45.68 7.34
N PHE A 165 20.84 45.46 6.04
CA PHE A 165 21.54 46.38 5.13
C PHE A 165 20.80 47.71 4.94
N VAL A 166 19.47 47.71 4.97
CA VAL A 166 18.66 48.91 4.78
C VAL A 166 18.61 49.73 6.06
N ASN A 167 18.23 49.15 7.20
CA ASN A 167 18.18 49.84 8.49
C ASN A 167 18.15 48.90 9.69
N VAL A 168 19.21 48.87 10.48
CA VAL A 168 19.33 47.97 11.65
C VAL A 168 18.28 48.24 12.72
N LYS A 169 17.97 49.51 13.00
CA LYS A 169 17.03 49.87 14.09
C LYS A 169 15.61 49.36 13.80
N ILE A 170 15.12 49.53 12.57
CA ILE A 170 13.78 49.06 12.17
C ILE A 170 13.77 47.52 12.09
N THR A 171 14.88 46.90 11.68
CA THR A 171 15.00 45.43 11.68
C THR A 171 14.83 44.82 13.07
N VAL A 172 15.42 45.45 14.10
CA VAL A 172 15.26 45.01 15.50
C VAL A 172 13.79 45.03 15.92
N VAL A 173 13.02 46.07 15.52
CA VAL A 173 11.58 46.14 15.83
C VAL A 173 10.83 44.96 15.20
N VAL A 174 11.11 44.62 13.94
CA VAL A 174 10.47 43.50 13.25
C VAL A 174 10.81 42.16 13.94
N VAL A 175 12.08 41.94 14.25
CA VAL A 175 12.55 40.72 14.89
C VAL A 175 11.96 40.56 16.29
N LEU A 176 11.78 41.60 17.06
CA LEU A 176 11.17 41.56 18.39
C LEU A 176 9.65 41.30 18.35
N LEU A 177 8.95 41.77 17.31
CA LEU A 177 7.50 41.60 17.19
C LEU A 177 7.11 40.25 16.54
N THR A 178 7.94 39.67 15.69
CA THR A 178 7.63 38.41 14.98
C THR A 178 7.33 37.24 15.92
N PRO A 179 8.03 37.00 17.05
CA PRO A 179 7.71 35.93 17.98
C PRO A 179 6.27 35.92 18.49
N ILE A 180 5.62 37.09 18.54
CA ILE A 180 4.21 37.23 18.94
C ILE A 180 3.32 36.44 17.97
N SER A 181 3.58 36.53 16.65
CA SER A 181 2.86 35.77 15.63
C SER A 181 3.02 34.25 15.81
N LEU A 182 4.25 33.81 16.10
CA LEU A 182 4.54 32.40 16.36
C LEU A 182 3.84 31.89 17.62
N PHE A 183 3.83 32.69 18.68
CA PHE A 183 3.16 32.35 19.94
C PHE A 183 1.65 32.21 19.74
N VAL A 184 1.01 33.15 19.05
CA VAL A 184 -0.43 33.15 18.76
C VAL A 184 -0.77 31.92 17.86
N ALA A 185 -0.01 31.72 16.80
CA ALA A 185 -0.19 30.56 15.90
C ALA A 185 -0.03 29.24 16.65
N GLY A 186 1.01 29.10 17.48
CA GLY A 186 1.27 27.90 18.28
C GLY A 186 0.17 27.59 19.30
N PHE A 187 -0.36 28.62 19.95
CA PHE A 187 -1.46 28.50 20.92
C PHE A 187 -2.73 27.97 20.23
N ILE A 188 -3.10 28.58 19.09
CA ILE A 188 -4.29 28.13 18.31
C ILE A 188 -4.06 26.73 17.78
N ALA A 189 -2.89 26.42 17.19
CA ALA A 189 -2.56 25.11 16.64
C ALA A 189 -2.67 23.99 17.68
N LYS A 190 -2.21 24.22 18.92
CA LYS A 190 -2.34 23.24 20.01
C LYS A 190 -3.79 22.92 20.34
N LYS A 191 -4.68 23.91 20.30
CA LYS A 191 -6.11 23.72 20.57
C LYS A 191 -6.82 23.05 19.38
N THR A 192 -6.44 23.42 18.18
CA THR A 192 -6.94 22.84 16.92
C THR A 192 -6.57 21.36 16.81
N TYR A 193 -5.34 20.98 17.16
CA TYR A 193 -4.85 19.61 17.08
C TYR A 193 -5.72 18.61 17.85
N SER A 194 -6.12 18.95 19.10
CA SER A 194 -6.97 18.05 19.89
C SER A 194 -8.35 17.86 19.27
N MET A 195 -8.90 18.87 18.60
CA MET A 195 -10.19 18.79 17.92
C MET A 195 -10.10 17.96 16.63
N PHE A 196 -9.03 18.13 15.86
CA PHE A 196 -8.77 17.29 14.69
C PHE A 196 -8.58 15.80 15.06
N GLN A 197 -7.91 15.53 16.18
CA GLN A 197 -7.75 14.16 16.65
C GLN A 197 -9.10 13.49 16.94
N LEU A 198 -9.99 14.19 17.66
CA LEU A 198 -11.35 13.72 17.94
C LEU A 198 -12.17 13.55 16.64
N GLN A 199 -12.06 14.50 15.71
CA GLN A 199 -12.71 14.40 14.40
C GLN A 199 -12.24 13.18 13.62
N THR A 200 -10.92 12.93 13.55
CA THR A 200 -10.35 11.79 12.84
C THR A 200 -10.77 10.46 13.46
N GLN A 201 -10.77 10.37 14.79
CA GLN A 201 -11.23 9.18 15.49
C GLN A 201 -12.71 8.90 15.21
N THR A 202 -13.57 9.92 15.34
CA THR A 202 -15.02 9.76 15.10
C THR A 202 -15.33 9.48 13.62
N ARG A 203 -14.52 10.03 12.69
CA ARG A 203 -14.63 9.68 11.27
C ARG A 203 -14.28 8.20 11.03
N GLY A 204 -13.27 7.68 11.72
CA GLY A 204 -12.94 6.24 11.68
C GLY A 204 -14.10 5.38 12.18
N GLU A 205 -14.74 5.75 13.31
CA GLU A 205 -15.93 5.08 13.81
C GLU A 205 -17.09 5.10 12.79
N GLN A 206 -17.31 6.25 12.13
CA GLN A 206 -18.34 6.38 11.10
C GLN A 206 -18.05 5.48 9.89
N THR A 207 -16.79 5.47 9.41
CA THR A 207 -16.39 4.63 8.27
C THR A 207 -16.60 3.16 8.58
N ALA A 208 -16.16 2.69 9.75
CA ALA A 208 -16.34 1.30 10.17
C ALA A 208 -17.84 0.91 10.25
N LEU A 209 -18.69 1.80 10.78
CA LEU A 209 -20.13 1.59 10.83
C LEU A 209 -20.75 1.50 9.43
N ILE A 210 -20.33 2.37 8.50
CA ILE A 210 -20.80 2.35 7.10
C ILE A 210 -20.39 1.04 6.42
N GLU A 211 -19.13 0.63 6.55
CA GLU A 211 -18.62 -0.62 5.98
C GLU A 211 -19.41 -1.83 6.52
N GLU A 212 -19.65 -1.88 7.83
CA GLU A 212 -20.46 -2.93 8.47
C GLU A 212 -21.89 -2.96 7.93
N MET A 213 -22.56 -1.80 7.87
CA MET A 213 -23.96 -1.72 7.43
C MET A 213 -24.09 -2.01 5.93
N VAL A 214 -23.18 -1.51 5.08
CA VAL A 214 -23.20 -1.77 3.64
C VAL A 214 -22.86 -3.23 3.35
N GLY A 215 -21.86 -3.80 4.03
CA GLY A 215 -21.49 -5.22 3.89
C GLY A 215 -22.61 -6.16 4.29
N ASN A 216 -23.37 -5.79 5.32
CA ASN A 216 -24.47 -6.60 5.87
C ASN A 216 -25.86 -6.08 5.47
N GLN A 217 -26.00 -5.27 4.42
CA GLN A 217 -27.28 -4.63 4.05
C GLN A 217 -28.44 -5.63 3.89
N LYS A 218 -28.17 -6.82 3.33
CA LYS A 218 -29.18 -7.88 3.21
C LYS A 218 -29.68 -8.38 4.56
N VAL A 219 -28.81 -8.45 5.56
CA VAL A 219 -29.14 -8.87 6.91
C VAL A 219 -29.96 -7.79 7.61
N VAL A 220 -29.54 -6.52 7.52
CA VAL A 220 -30.27 -5.37 8.08
C VAL A 220 -31.71 -5.34 7.55
N GLN A 221 -31.90 -5.51 6.23
CA GLN A 221 -33.22 -5.54 5.61
C GLN A 221 -34.03 -6.79 5.97
N ALA A 222 -33.40 -7.99 6.00
CA ALA A 222 -34.08 -9.24 6.33
C ALA A 222 -34.64 -9.25 7.76
N PHE A 223 -33.98 -8.55 8.69
CA PHE A 223 -34.38 -8.44 10.08
C PHE A 223 -35.09 -7.12 10.42
N CYS A 224 -35.34 -6.25 9.45
CA CYS A 224 -36.01 -4.94 9.59
C CYS A 224 -35.34 -4.01 10.62
N HIS A 225 -34.00 -4.01 10.67
CA HIS A 225 -33.19 -3.21 11.61
C HIS A 225 -32.75 -1.84 11.04
N GLU A 226 -33.38 -1.34 9.97
CA GLU A 226 -33.00 -0.08 9.31
C GLU A 226 -33.11 1.14 10.23
N LYS A 227 -34.13 1.16 11.10
CA LYS A 227 -34.33 2.26 12.05
C LYS A 227 -33.22 2.33 13.10
N GLU A 228 -32.78 1.18 13.57
CA GLU A 228 -31.70 1.07 14.56
C GLU A 228 -30.37 1.47 13.94
N ALA A 229 -30.07 0.98 12.73
CA ALA A 229 -28.88 1.37 11.96
C ALA A 229 -28.83 2.88 11.69
N LEU A 230 -29.96 3.49 11.30
CA LEU A 230 -30.09 4.93 11.14
C LEU A 230 -29.87 5.70 12.46
N GLY A 231 -30.36 5.17 13.58
CA GLY A 231 -30.15 5.75 14.91
C GLY A 231 -28.67 5.75 15.32
N GLN A 232 -27.98 4.64 15.12
CA GLN A 232 -26.54 4.52 15.38
C GLN A 232 -25.73 5.46 14.48
N PHE A 233 -26.06 5.51 13.20
CA PHE A 233 -25.40 6.43 12.26
C PHE A 233 -25.63 7.89 12.65
N ALA A 234 -26.86 8.28 13.03
CA ALA A 234 -27.18 9.65 13.45
C ALA A 234 -26.36 10.08 14.67
N ASP A 235 -26.22 9.21 15.69
CA ASP A 235 -25.41 9.53 16.89
C ASP A 235 -23.93 9.80 16.53
N VAL A 236 -23.32 8.91 15.74
CA VAL A 236 -21.92 9.07 15.32
C VAL A 236 -21.77 10.32 14.45
N ASN A 237 -22.72 10.55 13.52
CA ASN A 237 -22.71 11.70 12.62
C ASN A 237 -22.87 13.04 13.37
N ASP A 238 -23.72 13.10 14.38
CA ASP A 238 -23.89 14.30 15.23
C ASP A 238 -22.64 14.61 16.05
N ARG A 239 -21.96 13.57 16.58
CA ARG A 239 -20.65 13.73 17.24
C ARG A 239 -19.61 14.24 16.26
N LEU A 240 -19.53 13.66 15.05
CA LEU A 240 -18.62 14.08 14.01
C LEU A 240 -18.87 15.52 13.59
N GLN A 241 -20.14 15.92 13.40
CA GLN A 241 -20.53 17.30 13.08
C GLN A 241 -19.98 18.28 14.14
N LYS A 242 -20.21 17.99 15.44
CA LYS A 242 -19.74 18.84 16.54
C LYS A 242 -18.21 19.00 16.57
N TYR A 243 -17.48 17.90 16.38
CA TYR A 243 -16.02 17.93 16.35
C TYR A 243 -15.50 18.62 15.09
N SER A 244 -16.10 18.36 13.93
CA SER A 244 -15.74 18.99 12.66
C SER A 244 -15.97 20.50 12.70
N LEU A 245 -17.11 20.94 13.22
CA LEU A 245 -17.41 22.38 13.37
C LEU A 245 -16.36 23.07 14.26
N ARG A 246 -16.03 22.48 15.41
CA ARG A 246 -15.03 23.04 16.33
C ARG A 246 -13.62 23.01 15.73
N ALA A 247 -13.23 21.92 15.09
CA ALA A 247 -11.94 21.79 14.42
C ALA A 247 -11.78 22.86 13.32
N THR A 248 -12.80 23.00 12.46
CA THR A 248 -12.83 24.00 11.38
C THR A 248 -12.83 25.42 11.95
N PHE A 249 -13.62 25.71 12.99
CA PHE A 249 -13.65 27.03 13.62
C PHE A 249 -12.27 27.43 14.15
N PHE A 250 -11.64 26.57 14.97
CA PHE A 250 -10.31 26.90 15.50
C PHE A 250 -9.25 26.97 14.41
N SER A 251 -9.29 26.09 13.42
CA SER A 251 -8.40 26.14 12.27
C SER A 251 -8.55 27.44 11.48
N SER A 252 -9.80 27.89 11.27
CA SER A 252 -10.09 29.13 10.55
C SER A 252 -9.59 30.40 11.28
N LEU A 253 -9.41 30.35 12.62
CA LEU A 253 -8.88 31.48 13.39
C LEU A 253 -7.37 31.71 13.18
N VAL A 254 -6.62 30.69 12.70
CA VAL A 254 -5.17 30.82 12.51
C VAL A 254 -4.83 31.96 11.56
N ASN A 255 -5.43 31.96 10.35
CA ASN A 255 -5.14 32.93 9.32
C ASN A 255 -5.54 34.37 9.70
N PRO A 256 -6.74 34.68 10.23
CA PRO A 256 -7.07 36.02 10.68
C PRO A 256 -6.18 36.51 11.82
N SER A 257 -5.88 35.63 12.79
CA SER A 257 -5.04 35.98 13.93
C SER A 257 -3.61 36.32 13.53
N THR A 258 -3.00 35.49 12.66
CA THR A 258 -1.66 35.76 12.15
C THR A 258 -1.62 37.00 11.25
N ARG A 259 -2.65 37.21 10.41
CA ARG A 259 -2.78 38.47 9.63
C ARG A 259 -2.90 39.68 10.51
N PHE A 260 -3.66 39.61 11.60
CA PHE A 260 -3.78 40.72 12.57
C PHE A 260 -2.42 41.04 13.18
N VAL A 261 -1.66 40.04 13.65
CA VAL A 261 -0.32 40.29 14.21
C VAL A 261 0.63 40.83 13.14
N ASN A 262 0.59 40.31 11.91
CA ASN A 262 1.40 40.84 10.81
C ASN A 262 1.04 42.31 10.47
N SER A 263 -0.25 42.68 10.56
CA SER A 263 -0.68 44.06 10.38
C SER A 263 -0.16 44.96 11.50
N LEU A 264 -0.05 44.46 12.75
CA LEU A 264 0.59 45.20 13.84
C LEU A 264 2.09 45.41 13.59
N VAL A 265 2.79 44.37 13.11
CA VAL A 265 4.20 44.47 12.70
C VAL A 265 4.35 45.52 11.59
N TYR A 266 3.49 45.45 10.57
CA TYR A 266 3.47 46.37 9.45
C TYR A 266 3.23 47.84 9.91
N ALA A 267 2.26 48.07 10.82
CA ALA A 267 1.97 49.36 11.40
C ALA A 267 3.17 49.89 12.22
N ALA A 268 3.79 49.03 13.05
CA ALA A 268 4.97 49.40 13.82
C ALA A 268 6.15 49.80 12.92
N VAL A 269 6.38 49.05 11.83
CA VAL A 269 7.38 49.40 10.80
C VAL A 269 7.02 50.71 10.11
N GLY A 270 5.75 50.94 9.78
CA GLY A 270 5.26 52.18 9.18
C GLY A 270 5.52 53.38 10.06
N ILE A 271 5.17 53.31 11.35
CA ILE A 271 5.37 54.38 12.32
C ILE A 271 6.87 54.64 12.55
N THR A 272 7.65 53.60 12.86
CA THR A 272 9.09 53.75 13.13
C THR A 272 9.87 54.19 11.89
N GLY A 273 9.48 53.71 10.71
CA GLY A 273 10.08 54.13 9.45
C GLY A 273 9.71 55.55 9.04
N ALA A 274 8.45 55.99 9.23
CA ALA A 274 8.03 57.36 9.00
C ALA A 274 8.77 58.35 9.94
N LEU A 275 8.90 57.97 11.21
CA LEU A 275 9.71 58.77 12.16
C LEU A 275 11.18 58.82 11.72
N ALA A 276 11.74 57.72 11.20
CA ALA A 276 13.09 57.71 10.66
C ALA A 276 13.24 58.65 9.46
N VAL A 277 12.29 58.67 8.51
CA VAL A 277 12.29 59.58 7.37
C VAL A 277 12.32 61.05 7.83
N ILE A 278 11.46 61.41 8.81
CA ILE A 278 11.34 62.77 9.31
C ILE A 278 12.59 63.17 10.11
N LEU A 279 13.09 62.32 11.00
CA LEU A 279 14.21 62.64 11.90
C LEU A 279 15.58 62.62 11.23
N THR A 280 15.76 61.88 10.14
CA THR A 280 17.05 61.76 9.45
C THR A 280 17.25 62.83 8.36
N GLY A 281 16.23 63.68 8.11
CA GLY A 281 16.34 64.75 7.12
C GLY A 281 16.64 64.27 5.68
N GLY A 282 16.18 63.09 5.30
CA GLY A 282 16.35 62.52 3.95
C GLY A 282 17.40 61.41 3.82
N ALA A 283 18.16 61.12 4.89
CA ALA A 283 19.10 59.97 4.83
C ALA A 283 18.40 58.62 4.76
N PHE A 284 17.15 58.52 5.24
CA PHE A 284 16.25 57.39 5.04
C PHE A 284 15.05 57.87 4.20
N SER A 285 14.95 57.40 2.94
CA SER A 285 13.96 57.90 1.98
C SER A 285 12.58 57.24 2.15
N VAL A 286 11.57 57.83 1.49
CA VAL A 286 10.23 57.21 1.39
C VAL A 286 10.28 55.89 0.62
N GLY A 287 11.13 55.80 -0.39
CA GLY A 287 11.39 54.57 -1.12
C GLY A 287 11.99 53.48 -0.22
N ASN A 288 12.92 53.82 0.67
CA ASN A 288 13.48 52.90 1.66
C ASN A 288 12.40 52.40 2.64
N LEU A 289 11.47 53.28 3.07
CA LEU A 289 10.33 52.87 3.89
C LEU A 289 9.43 51.87 3.17
N SER A 290 9.08 52.16 1.90
CA SER A 290 8.26 51.25 1.07
C SER A 290 8.93 49.87 0.88
N CYS A 291 10.25 49.88 0.63
CA CYS A 291 11.06 48.66 0.55
C CYS A 291 10.99 47.87 1.87
N PHE A 292 11.13 48.54 3.01
CA PHE A 292 11.10 47.91 4.33
C PHE A 292 9.73 47.30 4.66
N LEU A 293 8.64 48.00 4.33
CA LEU A 293 7.28 47.49 4.47
C LEU A 293 7.05 46.20 3.65
N SER A 294 7.61 46.17 2.45
CA SER A 294 7.58 44.95 1.59
C SER A 294 8.36 43.79 2.23
N TYR A 295 9.53 44.07 2.80
CA TYR A 295 10.32 43.08 3.51
C TYR A 295 9.64 42.57 4.77
N ALA A 296 8.98 43.41 5.54
CA ALA A 296 8.22 42.99 6.72
C ALA A 296 7.15 41.95 6.38
N ASN A 297 6.45 42.16 5.26
CA ASN A 297 5.48 41.18 4.74
C ASN A 297 6.15 39.87 4.27
N GLN A 298 7.25 39.98 3.52
CA GLN A 298 7.97 38.80 3.02
C GLN A 298 8.63 38.00 4.15
N TYR A 299 9.09 38.66 5.22
CA TYR A 299 9.68 37.97 6.37
C TYR A 299 8.68 37.14 7.17
N THR A 300 7.45 37.66 7.34
CA THR A 300 6.44 37.01 8.17
C THR A 300 5.70 35.86 7.47
N LYS A 301 5.61 35.89 6.13
CA LYS A 301 4.87 34.91 5.33
C LYS A 301 5.36 33.46 5.51
N PRO A 302 6.68 33.13 5.40
CA PRO A 302 7.17 31.75 5.50
C PRO A 302 6.93 31.10 6.87
N PHE A 303 6.83 31.87 7.96
CA PHE A 303 6.55 31.29 9.27
C PHE A 303 5.18 30.61 9.35
N ASN A 304 4.19 31.11 8.61
CA ASN A 304 2.87 30.50 8.54
C ASN A 304 2.88 29.23 7.64
N GLU A 305 3.66 29.26 6.57
CA GLU A 305 3.77 28.16 5.61
C GLU A 305 4.57 26.98 6.17
N ILE A 306 5.69 27.25 6.87
CA ILE A 306 6.57 26.21 7.44
C ILE A 306 5.82 25.29 8.41
N SER A 307 4.86 25.80 9.19
CA SER A 307 4.08 24.97 10.10
C SER A 307 3.28 23.88 9.37
N GLY A 308 2.70 24.21 8.22
CA GLY A 308 2.00 23.25 7.36
C GLY A 308 2.97 22.22 6.77
N VAL A 309 4.10 22.70 6.24
CA VAL A 309 5.13 21.83 5.64
C VAL A 309 5.70 20.82 6.64
N VAL A 310 5.95 21.26 7.90
CA VAL A 310 6.43 20.35 8.96
C VAL A 310 5.41 19.22 9.23
N THR A 311 4.12 19.53 9.22
CA THR A 311 3.07 18.54 9.42
C THR A 311 3.04 17.53 8.25
N GLU A 312 3.10 18.03 7.02
CA GLU A 312 3.14 17.15 5.82
C GLU A 312 4.40 16.29 5.77
N LEU A 313 5.56 16.83 6.16
CA LEU A 313 6.79 16.04 6.28
C LEU A 313 6.69 14.95 7.36
N GLN A 314 6.00 15.23 8.48
CA GLN A 314 5.76 14.21 9.51
C GLN A 314 4.84 13.11 8.99
N ASN A 315 3.78 13.46 8.27
CA ASN A 315 2.90 12.49 7.60
C ASN A 315 3.67 11.65 6.58
N ALA A 316 4.46 12.31 5.72
CA ALA A 316 5.30 11.64 4.75
C ALA A 316 6.30 10.65 5.38
N LEU A 317 6.93 11.03 6.49
CA LEU A 317 7.84 10.14 7.23
C LEU A 317 7.10 8.96 7.91
N ALA A 318 5.87 9.17 8.36
CA ALA A 318 5.04 8.09 8.90
C ALA A 318 4.65 7.08 7.81
N CYS A 319 4.23 7.56 6.64
CA CYS A 319 3.97 6.72 5.46
C CYS A 319 5.22 6.02 4.98
N ALA A 320 6.38 6.72 4.98
CA ALA A 320 7.66 6.13 4.64
C ALA A 320 8.05 4.98 5.56
N ALA A 321 7.78 5.07 6.86
CA ALA A 321 8.05 3.99 7.80
C ALA A 321 7.26 2.73 7.42
N ARG A 322 5.99 2.85 6.99
CA ARG A 322 5.12 1.74 6.63
C ARG A 322 5.56 1.03 5.34
N PHE A 323 5.89 1.77 4.27
CA PHE A 323 6.36 1.12 3.06
C PHE A 323 7.80 0.58 3.20
N PHE A 324 8.67 1.20 4.03
CA PHE A 324 9.98 0.60 4.33
C PHE A 324 9.88 -0.68 5.15
N GLU A 325 8.88 -0.80 6.05
CA GLU A 325 8.60 -2.06 6.74
C GLU A 325 8.32 -3.19 5.74
N LEU A 326 7.58 -2.90 4.67
CA LEU A 326 7.32 -3.86 3.59
C LEU A 326 8.59 -4.17 2.77
N ILE A 327 9.35 -3.14 2.36
CA ILE A 327 10.58 -3.31 1.56
C ILE A 327 11.65 -4.09 2.32
N GLU A 328 11.72 -3.94 3.65
CA GLU A 328 12.70 -4.60 4.51
C GLU A 328 12.17 -5.89 5.15
N ALA A 329 10.94 -6.28 4.84
CA ALA A 329 10.40 -7.54 5.32
C ALA A 329 11.31 -8.70 4.88
N LYS A 330 11.46 -9.69 5.76
CA LYS A 330 12.35 -10.84 5.52
C LYS A 330 11.87 -11.59 4.26
N GLU A 331 12.75 -11.76 3.29
CA GLU A 331 12.49 -12.59 2.11
C GLU A 331 12.32 -14.06 2.50
N GLU A 332 11.65 -14.82 1.64
CA GLU A 332 11.66 -16.27 1.71
C GLU A 332 13.13 -16.73 1.68
N GLU A 333 13.52 -17.63 2.58
CA GLU A 333 14.89 -18.12 2.62
C GLU A 333 15.24 -18.76 1.27
N PRO A 334 16.34 -18.33 0.62
CA PRO A 334 16.69 -18.90 -0.68
C PRO A 334 16.95 -20.41 -0.54
N ASP A 335 16.65 -21.14 -1.61
CA ASP A 335 17.04 -22.54 -1.67
C ASP A 335 18.56 -22.69 -1.52
N ALA A 336 19.02 -23.76 -0.86
CA ALA A 336 20.44 -24.00 -0.67
C ALA A 336 21.18 -24.05 -2.02
N ALA A 337 22.43 -23.58 -2.06
CA ALA A 337 23.20 -23.53 -3.31
C ALA A 337 23.43 -24.92 -3.95
N ASP A 338 23.38 -25.98 -3.15
CA ASP A 338 23.50 -27.38 -3.51
C ASP A 338 22.12 -28.09 -3.53
N ALA A 339 21.02 -27.33 -3.49
CA ALA A 339 19.67 -27.91 -3.49
C ALA A 339 19.42 -28.77 -4.73
N TYR A 340 18.90 -29.97 -4.48
CA TYR A 340 18.60 -30.95 -5.49
C TYR A 340 17.49 -30.45 -6.43
N GLN A 341 17.67 -30.62 -7.73
CA GLN A 341 16.63 -30.34 -8.72
C GLN A 341 15.89 -31.64 -9.06
N LEU A 342 14.61 -31.70 -8.69
CA LEU A 342 13.76 -32.88 -8.97
C LEU A 342 13.37 -32.91 -10.46
N GLU A 343 14.15 -33.59 -11.28
CA GLU A 343 13.88 -33.69 -12.72
C GLU A 343 12.69 -34.60 -13.01
N GLN A 344 12.60 -35.75 -12.34
CA GLN A 344 11.51 -36.70 -12.46
C GLN A 344 10.97 -37.04 -11.06
N ALA A 345 9.65 -37.17 -10.95
CA ALA A 345 9.02 -37.61 -9.71
C ALA A 345 8.24 -38.90 -10.01
N ASP A 346 8.46 -39.92 -9.19
CA ASP A 346 7.73 -41.17 -9.25
C ASP A 346 6.35 -41.11 -8.59
N GLY A 347 6.14 -40.08 -7.75
CA GLY A 347 4.91 -39.87 -7.01
C GLY A 347 4.88 -40.46 -5.61
N THR A 348 6.01 -40.99 -5.11
CA THR A 348 6.14 -41.41 -3.70
C THR A 348 6.22 -40.17 -2.81
N VAL A 349 5.50 -40.20 -1.69
CA VAL A 349 5.56 -39.15 -0.66
C VAL A 349 5.63 -39.82 0.71
N ASP A 350 6.67 -39.48 1.47
CA ASP A 350 6.89 -39.93 2.84
C ASP A 350 6.91 -38.75 3.80
N ILE A 351 6.13 -38.81 4.85
CA ILE A 351 6.06 -37.80 5.92
C ILE A 351 6.35 -38.53 7.23
N ASP A 352 7.44 -38.15 7.88
CA ASP A 352 7.94 -38.77 9.09
C ASP A 352 8.01 -37.79 10.23
N HIS A 353 7.23 -38.04 11.29
CA HIS A 353 7.22 -37.29 12.55
C HIS A 353 7.15 -35.77 12.36
N VAL A 354 6.28 -35.29 11.46
CA VAL A 354 6.15 -33.86 11.15
C VAL A 354 5.33 -33.14 12.21
N TYR A 355 5.89 -32.01 12.65
CA TYR A 355 5.24 -31.03 13.53
C TYR A 355 5.18 -29.68 12.81
N PHE A 356 4.09 -28.96 12.98
CA PHE A 356 3.93 -27.62 12.40
C PHE A 356 2.86 -26.79 13.15
N SER A 357 3.15 -25.49 13.30
CA SER A 357 2.20 -24.49 13.79
C SER A 357 2.40 -23.14 13.09
N TYR A 358 1.29 -22.46 12.76
CA TYR A 358 1.37 -21.09 12.20
C TYR A 358 1.83 -20.06 13.24
N VAL A 359 1.51 -20.31 14.51
CA VAL A 359 1.93 -19.52 15.66
C VAL A 359 2.43 -20.47 16.75
N PRO A 360 3.54 -20.17 17.46
CA PRO A 360 4.17 -21.09 18.41
C PRO A 360 3.25 -21.58 19.54
N GLU A 361 2.24 -20.78 19.89
CA GLU A 361 1.31 -21.09 20.99
C GLU A 361 0.20 -22.07 20.59
N GLN A 362 -0.04 -22.25 19.30
CA GLN A 362 -1.13 -23.07 18.77
C GLN A 362 -0.59 -24.27 18.02
N LYS A 363 -0.49 -25.41 18.66
CA LYS A 363 -0.14 -26.66 18.01
C LYS A 363 -1.22 -27.06 17.01
N LEU A 364 -0.85 -27.25 15.74
CA LEU A 364 -1.80 -27.57 14.69
C LEU A 364 -1.56 -28.94 14.05
N ILE A 365 -0.32 -29.29 13.77
CA ILE A 365 0.08 -30.61 13.28
C ILE A 365 1.04 -31.20 14.32
N GLU A 366 0.75 -32.39 14.82
CA GLU A 366 1.56 -33.06 15.84
C GLU A 366 1.80 -34.52 15.44
N ASP A 367 3.07 -34.91 15.34
CA ASP A 367 3.51 -36.27 15.05
C ASP A 367 2.82 -36.89 13.83
N PHE A 368 2.80 -36.14 12.73
CA PHE A 368 2.11 -36.54 11.51
C PHE A 368 2.99 -37.49 10.70
N ASN A 369 2.48 -38.71 10.47
CA ASN A 369 3.16 -39.77 9.75
C ASN A 369 2.29 -40.27 8.58
N LEU A 370 2.85 -40.33 7.37
CA LEU A 370 2.12 -40.78 6.18
C LEU A 370 3.09 -41.35 5.13
N HIS A 371 2.76 -42.50 4.59
CA HIS A 371 3.45 -43.11 3.45
C HIS A 371 2.50 -43.26 2.26
N VAL A 372 2.86 -42.72 1.11
CA VAL A 372 2.05 -42.71 -0.11
C VAL A 372 2.82 -43.34 -1.26
N GLN A 373 2.20 -44.32 -1.89
CA GLN A 373 2.77 -45.04 -3.05
C GLN A 373 2.46 -44.30 -4.38
N PRO A 374 3.28 -44.52 -5.42
CA PRO A 374 3.04 -43.94 -6.74
C PRO A 374 1.64 -44.26 -7.28
N GLY A 375 0.96 -43.22 -7.78
CA GLY A 375 -0.36 -43.36 -8.38
C GLY A 375 -1.52 -43.52 -7.39
N GLN A 376 -1.26 -43.51 -6.09
CA GLN A 376 -2.26 -43.67 -5.04
C GLN A 376 -3.14 -42.40 -4.88
N ARG A 377 -4.44 -42.63 -4.71
CA ARG A 377 -5.41 -41.55 -4.44
C ARG A 377 -5.69 -41.48 -2.93
N ILE A 378 -5.32 -40.35 -2.32
CA ILE A 378 -5.45 -40.11 -0.89
C ILE A 378 -6.57 -39.09 -0.65
N ALA A 379 -7.67 -39.55 -0.04
CA ALA A 379 -8.73 -38.64 0.40
C ALA A 379 -8.44 -38.14 1.83
N ILE A 380 -8.44 -36.82 2.03
CA ILE A 380 -8.23 -36.18 3.33
C ILE A 380 -9.59 -35.71 3.82
N VAL A 381 -10.09 -36.27 4.93
CA VAL A 381 -11.39 -35.98 5.51
C VAL A 381 -11.23 -35.54 6.97
N GLY A 382 -12.13 -34.71 7.44
CA GLY A 382 -12.13 -34.22 8.83
C GLY A 382 -12.87 -32.90 8.98
N PRO A 383 -13.17 -32.47 10.21
CA PRO A 383 -13.87 -31.22 10.47
C PRO A 383 -13.08 -29.99 9.98
N THR A 384 -13.75 -28.85 9.88
CA THR A 384 -13.10 -27.58 9.55
C THR A 384 -12.04 -27.26 10.63
N GLY A 385 -10.86 -26.79 10.21
CA GLY A 385 -9.78 -26.44 11.11
C GLY A 385 -8.88 -27.60 11.57
N CYS A 386 -9.12 -28.85 11.12
CA CYS A 386 -8.29 -30.00 11.53
C CYS A 386 -6.90 -30.08 10.83
N GLY A 387 -6.53 -29.13 9.96
CA GLY A 387 -5.21 -29.09 9.33
C GLY A 387 -5.12 -29.58 7.87
N LYS A 388 -6.24 -29.82 7.17
CA LYS A 388 -6.25 -30.29 5.77
C LYS A 388 -5.49 -29.36 4.82
N THR A 389 -5.80 -28.08 4.83
CA THR A 389 -5.12 -27.06 4.01
C THR A 389 -3.66 -26.88 4.44
N THR A 390 -3.38 -27.04 5.74
CA THR A 390 -2.01 -26.99 6.27
C THR A 390 -1.14 -28.10 5.70
N LEU A 391 -1.67 -29.33 5.60
CA LEU A 391 -0.96 -30.43 4.96
C LEU A 391 -0.62 -30.12 3.49
N ILE A 392 -1.55 -29.52 2.74
CA ILE A 392 -1.31 -29.05 1.37
C ILE A 392 -0.18 -28.03 1.32
N ASN A 393 -0.20 -27.04 2.23
CA ASN A 393 0.82 -26.00 2.31
C ASN A 393 2.22 -26.57 2.60
N LEU A 394 2.31 -27.62 3.43
CA LEU A 394 3.56 -28.33 3.73
C LEU A 394 4.05 -29.14 2.52
N LEU A 395 3.17 -29.87 1.82
CA LEU A 395 3.51 -30.64 0.62
C LEU A 395 4.06 -29.75 -0.51
N MET A 396 3.49 -28.54 -0.67
CA MET A 396 3.93 -27.56 -1.66
C MET A 396 5.14 -26.72 -1.17
N ARG A 397 5.57 -26.96 0.07
CA ARG A 397 6.60 -26.14 0.73
C ARG A 397 6.30 -24.63 0.60
N PHE A 398 5.03 -24.26 0.87
CA PHE A 398 4.63 -22.87 1.11
C PHE A 398 4.99 -22.46 2.53
N TYR A 399 5.09 -23.44 3.41
CA TYR A 399 5.59 -23.34 4.78
C TYR A 399 6.56 -24.49 5.03
N ASP A 400 7.61 -24.24 5.76
CA ASP A 400 8.55 -25.26 6.20
C ASP A 400 8.04 -25.89 7.51
N ALA A 401 8.23 -27.20 7.71
CA ALA A 401 7.86 -27.88 8.94
C ALA A 401 8.74 -27.43 10.11
N ASP A 402 8.17 -27.36 11.33
CA ASP A 402 8.91 -27.02 12.55
C ASP A 402 9.91 -28.13 12.90
N SER A 403 9.53 -29.41 12.67
CA SER A 403 10.39 -30.57 12.83
C SER A 403 9.82 -31.77 12.06
N GLY A 404 10.62 -32.85 11.92
CA GLY A 404 10.30 -34.01 11.10
C GLY A 404 10.78 -33.85 9.66
N HIS A 405 10.42 -34.80 8.80
CA HIS A 405 10.87 -34.85 7.40
C HIS A 405 9.71 -35.09 6.46
N ILE A 406 9.70 -34.36 5.35
CA ILE A 406 8.80 -34.61 4.21
C ILE A 406 9.68 -34.95 3.03
N GLN A 407 9.49 -36.14 2.46
CA GLN A 407 10.25 -36.60 1.31
C GLN A 407 9.32 -36.79 0.12
N VAL A 408 9.79 -36.40 -1.05
CA VAL A 408 9.13 -36.64 -2.34
C VAL A 408 10.10 -37.37 -3.25
N SER A 409 9.68 -38.54 -3.73
CA SER A 409 10.53 -39.40 -4.55
C SER A 409 11.88 -39.73 -3.89
N GLY A 410 11.85 -39.98 -2.58
CA GLY A 410 13.04 -40.35 -1.78
C GLY A 410 13.97 -39.19 -1.41
N HIS A 411 13.62 -37.96 -1.73
CA HIS A 411 14.41 -36.77 -1.40
C HIS A 411 13.67 -35.83 -0.44
N ASP A 412 14.36 -35.29 0.56
CA ASP A 412 13.76 -34.34 1.50
C ASP A 412 13.46 -33.00 0.81
N VAL A 413 12.23 -32.49 0.98
CA VAL A 413 11.77 -31.25 0.37
C VAL A 413 12.58 -30.03 0.84
N MET A 414 13.18 -30.06 2.03
CA MET A 414 14.03 -29.00 2.54
C MET A 414 15.34 -28.85 1.76
N HIS A 415 15.81 -29.94 1.15
CA HIS A 415 17.04 -29.98 0.35
C HIS A 415 16.80 -29.93 -1.16
N MET A 416 15.54 -29.66 -1.59
CA MET A 416 15.19 -29.46 -3.00
C MET A 416 14.98 -27.99 -3.32
N THR A 417 15.10 -27.63 -4.60
CA THR A 417 14.63 -26.33 -5.05
C THR A 417 13.10 -26.31 -5.07
N ARG A 418 12.49 -25.27 -4.45
CA ARG A 418 11.02 -25.08 -4.42
C ARG A 418 10.42 -25.10 -5.82
N HIS A 419 11.12 -24.51 -6.79
CA HIS A 419 10.67 -24.46 -8.18
C HIS A 419 10.55 -25.85 -8.80
N SER A 420 11.53 -26.75 -8.59
CA SER A 420 11.48 -28.12 -9.13
C SER A 420 10.40 -28.96 -8.44
N LEU A 421 10.23 -28.80 -7.12
CA LEU A 421 9.18 -29.47 -6.34
C LEU A 421 7.78 -29.04 -6.82
N ARG A 422 7.51 -27.72 -6.83
CA ARG A 422 6.21 -27.16 -7.20
C ARG A 422 5.80 -27.50 -8.64
N LYS A 423 6.74 -27.63 -9.56
CA LYS A 423 6.48 -28.12 -10.94
C LYS A 423 5.96 -29.58 -11.01
N LYS A 424 6.18 -30.39 -9.99
CA LYS A 424 5.71 -31.77 -9.95
C LYS A 424 4.29 -31.93 -9.40
N TYR A 425 3.71 -30.83 -8.89
CA TYR A 425 2.35 -30.78 -8.41
C TYR A 425 1.44 -29.98 -9.33
N GLY A 426 0.27 -30.51 -9.64
CA GLY A 426 -0.84 -29.76 -10.21
C GLY A 426 -1.86 -29.46 -9.14
N MET A 427 -2.18 -28.20 -8.95
CA MET A 427 -3.05 -27.77 -7.88
C MET A 427 -4.36 -27.16 -8.40
N VAL A 428 -5.49 -27.70 -7.95
CA VAL A 428 -6.83 -27.12 -8.15
C VAL A 428 -7.38 -26.77 -6.79
N LEU A 429 -7.45 -25.47 -6.51
CA LEU A 429 -7.94 -24.93 -5.23
C LEU A 429 -9.44 -24.62 -5.29
N GLN A 430 -10.02 -24.45 -4.11
CA GLN A 430 -11.38 -23.94 -3.92
C GLN A 430 -11.55 -22.55 -4.55
N GLU A 431 -10.60 -21.66 -4.30
CA GLU A 431 -10.52 -20.36 -4.95
C GLU A 431 -9.85 -20.49 -6.30
N THR A 432 -10.56 -20.10 -7.35
CA THR A 432 -10.18 -20.42 -8.72
C THR A 432 -9.01 -19.62 -9.29
N GLY A 433 -8.54 -18.56 -8.62
CA GLY A 433 -7.32 -17.80 -8.98
C GLY A 433 -7.19 -17.47 -10.47
N LEU A 434 -8.26 -16.94 -11.09
CA LEU A 434 -8.22 -16.51 -12.48
C LEU A 434 -7.70 -15.07 -12.57
N LYS A 435 -6.74 -14.83 -13.47
CA LYS A 435 -6.21 -13.49 -13.76
C LYS A 435 -7.11 -12.77 -14.77
N LYS A 436 -7.17 -11.44 -14.66
CA LYS A 436 -7.68 -10.58 -15.73
C LYS A 436 -6.86 -10.82 -17.00
N GLY A 437 -7.53 -11.12 -18.11
CA GLY A 437 -6.92 -11.47 -19.38
C GLY A 437 -7.81 -12.42 -20.18
N THR A 438 -7.32 -13.02 -21.23
CA THR A 438 -8.09 -13.97 -22.04
C THR A 438 -8.19 -15.35 -21.39
N ILE A 439 -9.18 -16.15 -21.81
CA ILE A 439 -9.28 -17.56 -21.41
C ILE A 439 -8.03 -18.32 -21.85
N ARG A 440 -7.51 -18.04 -23.05
CA ARG A 440 -6.26 -18.60 -23.57
C ARG A 440 -5.09 -18.37 -22.61
N GLU A 441 -4.85 -17.11 -22.21
CA GLU A 441 -3.77 -16.74 -21.29
C GLU A 441 -3.92 -17.44 -19.93
N ASN A 442 -5.14 -17.55 -19.43
CA ASN A 442 -5.41 -18.24 -18.17
C ASN A 442 -5.17 -19.75 -18.23
N ILE A 443 -5.48 -20.40 -19.33
CA ILE A 443 -5.21 -21.85 -19.52
C ILE A 443 -3.71 -22.07 -19.72
N CYS A 444 -3.06 -21.29 -20.59
CA CYS A 444 -1.64 -21.45 -20.93
C CYS A 444 -0.70 -20.98 -19.82
N MET A 445 -1.19 -20.41 -18.72
CA MET A 445 -0.37 -20.01 -17.58
C MET A 445 0.47 -21.16 -17.01
N GLY A 446 -0.03 -22.39 -17.07
CA GLY A 446 0.70 -23.59 -16.62
C GLY A 446 1.78 -24.07 -17.61
N LYS A 447 1.58 -23.81 -18.91
CA LYS A 447 2.50 -24.17 -20.01
C LYS A 447 2.46 -23.06 -21.07
N PRO A 448 3.28 -21.99 -20.93
CA PRO A 448 3.23 -20.81 -21.81
C PRO A 448 3.52 -21.10 -23.29
N ASP A 449 4.28 -22.14 -23.57
CA ASP A 449 4.70 -22.62 -24.89
C ASP A 449 3.75 -23.68 -25.48
N ALA A 450 2.57 -23.88 -24.88
CA ALA A 450 1.58 -24.85 -25.38
C ALA A 450 1.05 -24.45 -26.75
N THR A 451 0.93 -25.44 -27.66
CA THR A 451 0.29 -25.25 -28.96
C THR A 451 -1.23 -25.09 -28.81
N GLU A 452 -1.89 -24.55 -29.83
CA GLU A 452 -3.34 -24.40 -29.84
C GLU A 452 -4.04 -25.77 -29.78
N GLU A 453 -3.47 -26.78 -30.44
CA GLU A 453 -4.00 -28.14 -30.41
C GLU A 453 -3.91 -28.73 -29.00
N GLU A 454 -2.79 -28.56 -28.28
CA GLU A 454 -2.61 -29.02 -26.89
C GLU A 454 -3.62 -28.33 -25.96
N MET A 455 -3.79 -27.02 -26.08
CA MET A 455 -4.75 -26.25 -25.27
C MET A 455 -6.19 -26.74 -25.53
N ILE A 456 -6.58 -26.93 -26.79
CA ILE A 456 -7.92 -27.41 -27.16
C ILE A 456 -8.11 -28.85 -26.68
N ALA A 457 -7.10 -29.72 -26.77
CA ALA A 457 -7.16 -31.10 -26.27
C ALA A 457 -7.39 -31.13 -24.75
N ALA A 458 -6.65 -30.30 -23.97
CA ALA A 458 -6.83 -30.16 -22.53
C ALA A 458 -8.23 -29.64 -22.20
N ALA A 459 -8.72 -28.62 -22.93
CA ALA A 459 -10.07 -28.08 -22.75
C ALA A 459 -11.20 -29.07 -23.10
N LYS A 460 -10.98 -29.97 -24.05
CA LYS A 460 -11.92 -31.08 -24.35
C LYS A 460 -11.90 -32.11 -23.23
N ALA A 461 -10.73 -32.49 -22.74
CA ALA A 461 -10.56 -33.47 -21.67
C ALA A 461 -11.19 -33.00 -20.35
N SER A 462 -11.09 -31.71 -20.05
CA SER A 462 -11.72 -31.06 -18.88
C SER A 462 -13.21 -30.74 -19.06
N HIS A 463 -13.79 -30.99 -20.23
CA HIS A 463 -15.14 -30.54 -20.61
C HIS A 463 -15.35 -29.00 -20.70
N ALA A 464 -14.30 -28.21 -20.67
CA ALA A 464 -14.38 -26.74 -20.78
C ALA A 464 -14.66 -26.26 -22.22
N HIS A 465 -14.14 -26.96 -23.23
CA HIS A 465 -14.26 -26.57 -24.64
C HIS A 465 -15.70 -26.26 -25.07
N SER A 466 -16.68 -27.01 -24.58
CA SER A 466 -18.08 -26.85 -24.97
C SER A 466 -18.71 -25.52 -24.56
N PHE A 467 -18.34 -24.96 -23.39
CA PHE A 467 -18.82 -23.67 -22.99
C PHE A 467 -17.97 -22.53 -23.59
N ILE A 468 -16.65 -22.71 -23.70
CA ILE A 468 -15.75 -21.69 -24.28
C ILE A 468 -16.21 -21.34 -25.71
N ARG A 469 -16.52 -22.34 -26.54
CA ARG A 469 -17.01 -22.13 -27.91
C ARG A 469 -18.32 -21.36 -28.01
N ARG A 470 -19.12 -21.30 -26.95
CA ARG A 470 -20.40 -20.55 -26.93
C ARG A 470 -20.20 -19.09 -26.59
N LEU A 471 -19.03 -18.71 -26.07
CA LEU A 471 -18.69 -17.32 -25.82
C LEU A 471 -18.41 -16.60 -27.14
N SER A 472 -18.73 -15.32 -27.20
CA SER A 472 -18.64 -14.52 -28.43
C SER A 472 -17.26 -14.49 -29.07
N LYS A 473 -16.20 -14.51 -28.27
CA LYS A 473 -14.79 -14.52 -28.71
C LYS A 473 -14.10 -15.87 -28.47
N GLY A 474 -14.81 -16.92 -28.04
CA GLY A 474 -14.24 -18.23 -27.76
C GLY A 474 -13.10 -18.15 -26.73
N TYR A 475 -11.93 -18.71 -27.07
CA TYR A 475 -10.73 -18.68 -26.21
C TYR A 475 -10.14 -17.29 -25.98
N ASP A 476 -10.42 -16.33 -26.85
CA ASP A 476 -9.95 -14.95 -26.73
C ASP A 476 -10.97 -14.06 -25.97
N THR A 477 -11.96 -14.68 -25.31
CA THR A 477 -12.87 -14.00 -24.41
C THR A 477 -12.11 -13.48 -23.20
N GLU A 478 -12.24 -12.18 -22.91
CA GLU A 478 -11.65 -11.55 -21.76
C GLU A 478 -12.36 -11.96 -20.46
N ILE A 479 -11.59 -12.40 -19.49
CA ILE A 479 -12.03 -12.64 -18.12
C ILE A 479 -11.85 -11.33 -17.35
N THR A 480 -12.94 -10.86 -16.74
CA THR A 480 -12.90 -9.71 -15.84
C THR A 480 -12.23 -10.08 -14.52
N GLU A 481 -11.98 -9.09 -13.68
CA GLU A 481 -11.40 -9.30 -12.36
C GLU A 481 -12.18 -10.39 -11.59
N ASP A 482 -11.47 -11.33 -11.00
CA ASP A 482 -12.01 -12.53 -10.33
C ASP A 482 -12.98 -13.38 -11.17
N GLY A 483 -12.96 -13.24 -12.49
CA GLY A 483 -13.83 -14.00 -13.40
C GLY A 483 -15.31 -13.66 -13.22
N GLY A 484 -15.66 -12.43 -12.90
CA GLY A 484 -17.04 -11.98 -12.62
C GLY A 484 -18.05 -12.26 -13.73
N ASN A 485 -17.59 -12.49 -14.96
CA ASN A 485 -18.41 -12.86 -16.13
C ASN A 485 -18.58 -14.37 -16.35
N LEU A 486 -18.04 -15.22 -15.48
CA LEU A 486 -18.12 -16.67 -15.55
C LEU A 486 -18.84 -17.26 -14.32
N SER A 487 -19.58 -18.37 -14.51
CA SER A 487 -20.14 -19.10 -13.37
C SER A 487 -19.02 -19.81 -12.60
N GLN A 488 -19.25 -20.11 -11.31
CA GLN A 488 -18.26 -20.81 -10.46
C GLN A 488 -17.80 -22.14 -11.07
N GLY A 489 -18.72 -22.93 -11.65
CA GLY A 489 -18.37 -24.16 -12.35
C GLY A 489 -17.52 -23.94 -13.59
N GLN A 490 -17.76 -22.86 -14.36
CA GLN A 490 -16.94 -22.51 -15.52
C GLN A 490 -15.52 -22.12 -15.09
N LYS A 491 -15.39 -21.33 -14.03
CA LYS A 491 -14.09 -20.97 -13.44
C LYS A 491 -13.31 -22.21 -13.04
N GLN A 492 -13.95 -23.15 -12.35
CA GLN A 492 -13.32 -24.38 -11.90
C GLN A 492 -12.89 -25.27 -13.07
N LEU A 493 -13.72 -25.38 -14.13
CA LEU A 493 -13.32 -26.09 -15.35
C LEU A 493 -12.10 -25.47 -16.04
N LEU A 494 -11.92 -24.15 -16.01
CA LEU A 494 -10.72 -23.49 -16.53
C LEU A 494 -9.48 -23.83 -15.68
N CYS A 495 -9.60 -23.85 -14.36
CA CYS A 495 -8.50 -24.25 -13.47
C CYS A 495 -8.09 -25.72 -13.70
N ILE A 496 -9.06 -26.61 -13.85
CA ILE A 496 -8.80 -28.01 -14.23
C ILE A 496 -8.12 -28.09 -15.60
N THR A 497 -8.56 -27.28 -16.58
CA THR A 497 -7.93 -27.24 -17.92
C THR A 497 -6.47 -26.81 -17.84
N ARG A 498 -6.15 -25.82 -16.99
CA ARG A 498 -4.77 -25.36 -16.73
C ARG A 498 -3.88 -26.51 -16.25
N VAL A 499 -4.37 -27.30 -15.29
CA VAL A 499 -3.63 -28.45 -14.76
C VAL A 499 -3.55 -29.58 -15.76
N MET A 500 -4.62 -29.86 -16.53
CA MET A 500 -4.63 -30.86 -17.59
C MET A 500 -3.68 -30.54 -18.75
N LEU A 501 -3.36 -29.26 -18.98
CA LEU A 501 -2.39 -28.88 -19.99
C LEU A 501 -0.95 -29.27 -19.61
N CYS A 502 -0.63 -29.21 -18.30
CA CYS A 502 0.71 -29.57 -17.77
C CYS A 502 0.83 -31.05 -17.41
N LEU A 503 -0.25 -31.64 -16.90
CA LEU A 503 -0.36 -33.01 -16.41
C LEU A 503 0.84 -33.50 -15.57
N PRO A 504 1.14 -32.86 -14.45
CA PRO A 504 2.23 -33.28 -13.58
C PRO A 504 1.96 -34.65 -12.92
N PRO A 505 3.00 -35.32 -12.39
CA PRO A 505 2.87 -36.66 -11.80
C PRO A 505 2.08 -36.68 -10.49
N MET A 506 1.97 -35.57 -9.79
CA MET A 506 1.26 -35.46 -8.52
C MET A 506 0.19 -34.36 -8.59
N LEU A 507 -0.91 -34.56 -7.88
CA LEU A 507 -2.06 -33.65 -7.89
C LEU A 507 -2.49 -33.30 -6.46
N ILE A 508 -2.91 -32.08 -6.29
CA ILE A 508 -3.59 -31.57 -5.08
C ILE A 508 -4.93 -31.00 -5.52
N LEU A 509 -6.01 -31.56 -5.00
CA LEU A 509 -7.36 -31.22 -5.40
C LEU A 509 -8.17 -30.80 -4.17
N ASP A 510 -8.74 -29.59 -4.18
CA ASP A 510 -9.66 -29.12 -3.15
C ASP A 510 -11.08 -29.06 -3.73
N GLU A 511 -11.96 -29.95 -3.24
CA GLU A 511 -13.30 -30.19 -3.78
C GLU A 511 -14.39 -29.31 -3.15
N ALA A 512 -14.25 -28.01 -3.07
CA ALA A 512 -15.35 -27.19 -2.62
C ALA A 512 -16.27 -26.76 -3.79
N THR A 513 -17.41 -27.43 -3.93
CA THR A 513 -18.35 -27.21 -5.05
C THR A 513 -19.78 -26.90 -4.61
N SER A 514 -19.97 -26.36 -3.41
CA SER A 514 -21.29 -26.08 -2.79
C SER A 514 -22.23 -25.15 -3.58
N SER A 515 -21.75 -24.50 -4.65
CA SER A 515 -22.50 -23.51 -5.43
C SER A 515 -22.56 -23.79 -6.93
N ILE A 516 -22.41 -25.06 -7.34
CA ILE A 516 -22.34 -25.46 -8.76
C ILE A 516 -23.59 -26.26 -9.14
N ASP A 517 -24.12 -26.03 -10.35
CA ASP A 517 -25.24 -26.81 -10.87
C ASP A 517 -24.83 -28.27 -11.10
N THR A 518 -25.77 -29.21 -10.91
CA THR A 518 -25.55 -30.68 -10.95
C THR A 518 -24.92 -31.14 -12.28
N ARG A 519 -25.28 -30.51 -13.41
CA ARG A 519 -24.75 -30.90 -14.72
C ARG A 519 -23.27 -30.53 -14.88
N THR A 520 -22.90 -29.37 -14.45
CA THR A 520 -21.49 -28.91 -14.46
C THR A 520 -20.67 -29.68 -13.44
N GLU A 521 -21.26 -29.99 -12.29
CA GLU A 521 -20.68 -30.82 -11.26
C GLU A 521 -20.27 -32.21 -11.78
N ILE A 522 -21.14 -32.92 -12.49
CA ILE A 522 -20.82 -34.24 -13.11
C ILE A 522 -19.65 -34.10 -14.09
N ARG A 523 -19.53 -32.97 -14.81
CA ARG A 523 -18.40 -32.75 -15.72
C ARG A 523 -17.10 -32.54 -14.96
N ILE A 524 -17.13 -31.76 -13.88
CA ILE A 524 -15.98 -31.53 -13.01
C ILE A 524 -15.48 -32.86 -12.42
N GLN A 525 -16.39 -33.70 -11.90
CA GLN A 525 -16.04 -35.03 -11.38
C GLN A 525 -15.37 -35.92 -12.44
N LYS A 526 -15.95 -35.99 -13.64
CA LYS A 526 -15.35 -36.74 -14.74
C LYS A 526 -13.97 -36.21 -15.13
N ALA A 527 -13.80 -34.89 -15.10
CA ALA A 527 -12.51 -34.26 -15.38
C ALA A 527 -11.48 -34.61 -14.29
N PHE A 528 -11.85 -34.60 -13.02
CA PHE A 528 -11.00 -35.03 -11.91
C PHE A 528 -10.58 -36.50 -12.04
N LEU A 529 -11.52 -37.41 -12.28
CA LEU A 529 -11.22 -38.82 -12.46
C LEU A 529 -10.25 -39.05 -13.62
N THR A 530 -10.43 -38.34 -14.74
CA THR A 530 -9.53 -38.41 -15.89
C THR A 530 -8.13 -37.88 -15.54
N MET A 531 -8.06 -36.80 -14.77
CA MET A 531 -6.80 -36.18 -14.39
C MET A 531 -6.01 -37.02 -13.38
N MET A 532 -6.68 -37.65 -12.42
CA MET A 532 -6.08 -38.50 -11.38
C MET A 532 -5.55 -39.85 -11.89
N LYS A 533 -5.99 -40.32 -13.04
CA LYS A 533 -5.63 -41.67 -13.55
C LYS A 533 -4.12 -41.84 -13.68
N GLY A 534 -3.56 -42.78 -12.89
CA GLY A 534 -2.12 -43.07 -12.86
C GLY A 534 -1.25 -42.01 -12.20
N ARG A 535 -1.83 -41.13 -11.38
CA ARG A 535 -1.10 -40.05 -10.68
C ARG A 535 -1.38 -40.09 -9.19
N THR A 536 -0.35 -39.79 -8.39
CA THR A 536 -0.52 -39.62 -6.96
C THR A 536 -1.36 -38.38 -6.70
N SER A 537 -2.47 -38.52 -5.96
CA SER A 537 -3.44 -37.45 -5.81
C SER A 537 -3.84 -37.27 -4.36
N PHE A 538 -3.66 -36.08 -3.82
CA PHE A 538 -4.16 -35.64 -2.51
C PHE A 538 -5.45 -34.86 -2.72
N ILE A 539 -6.54 -35.32 -2.11
CA ILE A 539 -7.87 -34.78 -2.34
C ILE A 539 -8.47 -34.36 -1.01
N VAL A 540 -8.69 -33.06 -0.81
CA VAL A 540 -9.52 -32.57 0.28
C VAL A 540 -10.97 -32.84 -0.11
N ALA A 541 -11.47 -33.96 0.35
CA ALA A 541 -12.74 -34.51 -0.12
C ALA A 541 -13.90 -33.96 0.72
N HIS A 542 -14.86 -33.37 0.03
CA HIS A 542 -16.15 -32.94 0.57
C HIS A 542 -17.32 -33.76 -0.02
N ARG A 543 -17.01 -34.78 -0.82
CA ARG A 543 -18.00 -35.58 -1.53
C ARG A 543 -17.80 -37.08 -1.32
N LEU A 544 -18.93 -37.73 -1.14
CA LEU A 544 -18.99 -39.18 -0.90
C LEU A 544 -18.37 -39.99 -2.05
N SER A 545 -18.65 -39.64 -3.30
CA SER A 545 -18.13 -40.35 -4.47
C SER A 545 -16.61 -40.39 -4.52
N THR A 546 -15.97 -39.25 -4.25
CA THR A 546 -14.52 -39.12 -4.25
C THR A 546 -13.87 -39.85 -3.07
N ILE A 547 -14.53 -39.83 -1.90
CA ILE A 547 -14.06 -40.52 -0.70
C ILE A 547 -14.09 -42.04 -0.93
N ARG A 548 -15.18 -42.58 -1.53
CA ARG A 548 -15.34 -44.02 -1.78
C ARG A 548 -14.35 -44.57 -2.78
N GLU A 549 -13.96 -43.79 -3.77
CA GLU A 549 -13.03 -44.20 -4.82
C GLU A 549 -11.56 -43.99 -4.44
N ALA A 550 -11.25 -43.46 -3.29
CA ALA A 550 -9.90 -43.25 -2.80
C ALA A 550 -9.25 -44.59 -2.38
N ASP A 551 -7.97 -44.75 -2.70
CA ASP A 551 -7.20 -45.95 -2.33
C ASP A 551 -6.87 -45.92 -0.82
N SER A 552 -6.72 -44.74 -0.24
CA SER A 552 -6.56 -44.51 1.20
C SER A 552 -7.30 -43.24 1.63
N ILE A 553 -7.96 -43.31 2.77
CA ILE A 553 -8.65 -42.19 3.42
C ILE A 553 -7.87 -41.85 4.67
N LEU A 554 -7.47 -40.58 4.81
CA LEU A 554 -6.87 -40.02 6.02
C LEU A 554 -7.95 -39.26 6.78
N VAL A 555 -8.28 -39.76 7.94
CA VAL A 555 -9.24 -39.08 8.84
C VAL A 555 -8.46 -38.20 9.82
N MET A 556 -8.57 -36.91 9.63
CA MET A 556 -7.86 -35.92 10.44
C MET A 556 -8.78 -35.32 11.52
N LYS A 557 -8.25 -35.23 12.73
CA LYS A 557 -8.87 -34.49 13.84
C LYS A 557 -7.80 -33.87 14.71
N ASP A 558 -7.98 -32.60 15.06
CA ASP A 558 -7.07 -31.86 15.93
C ASP A 558 -5.59 -31.99 15.51
N GLY A 559 -5.33 -31.91 14.18
CA GLY A 559 -4.00 -31.96 13.61
C GLY A 559 -3.33 -33.33 13.51
N LYS A 560 -4.02 -34.39 13.84
CA LYS A 560 -3.51 -35.79 13.83
C LYS A 560 -4.31 -36.65 12.89
N ILE A 561 -3.66 -37.68 12.33
CA ILE A 561 -4.37 -38.79 11.68
C ILE A 561 -4.90 -39.69 12.79
N ILE A 562 -6.23 -39.80 12.93
CA ILE A 562 -6.88 -40.64 13.93
C ILE A 562 -7.29 -41.99 13.36
N GLU A 563 -7.56 -42.06 12.04
CA GLU A 563 -7.90 -43.28 11.32
C GLU A 563 -7.31 -43.22 9.91
N GLN A 564 -6.86 -44.37 9.39
CA GLN A 564 -6.35 -44.52 8.04
C GLN A 564 -6.78 -45.86 7.46
N GLY A 565 -7.30 -45.89 6.24
CA GLY A 565 -7.73 -47.09 5.58
C GLY A 565 -8.55 -46.80 4.33
N ASN A 566 -9.16 -47.83 3.73
CA ASN A 566 -10.13 -47.64 2.66
C ASN A 566 -11.54 -47.47 3.21
N HIS A 567 -12.49 -47.11 2.35
CA HIS A 567 -13.88 -46.86 2.71
C HIS A 567 -14.51 -48.01 3.51
N ASP A 568 -14.39 -49.26 3.01
CA ASP A 568 -15.04 -50.42 3.61
C ASP A 568 -14.44 -50.78 4.97
N THR A 569 -13.11 -50.71 5.10
CA THR A 569 -12.42 -50.99 6.36
C THR A 569 -12.74 -49.96 7.45
N LEU A 570 -12.78 -48.66 7.10
CA LEU A 570 -13.10 -47.61 8.06
C LEU A 570 -14.58 -47.62 8.49
N LEU A 571 -15.50 -47.96 7.59
CA LEU A 571 -16.89 -48.17 7.95
C LEU A 571 -17.08 -49.36 8.92
N ALA A 572 -16.39 -50.48 8.64
CA ALA A 572 -16.45 -51.68 9.46
C ALA A 572 -15.88 -51.46 10.89
N GLN A 573 -14.93 -50.52 11.06
CA GLN A 573 -14.36 -50.15 12.35
C GLN A 573 -15.33 -49.34 13.22
N ASN A 574 -16.41 -48.79 12.63
CA ASN A 574 -17.45 -48.00 13.30
C ASN A 574 -16.88 -46.84 14.14
N GLY A 575 -15.78 -46.23 13.67
CA GLY A 575 -15.04 -45.17 14.33
C GLY A 575 -15.54 -43.75 13.98
N PHE A 576 -14.63 -42.80 14.03
CA PHE A 576 -14.94 -41.41 13.72
C PHE A 576 -15.36 -41.22 12.25
N TYR A 577 -14.70 -41.96 11.32
CA TYR A 577 -15.07 -41.96 9.90
C TYR A 577 -16.52 -42.40 9.70
N ALA A 578 -16.92 -43.48 10.32
CA ALA A 578 -18.30 -44.00 10.21
C ALA A 578 -19.31 -42.98 10.79
N THR A 579 -18.98 -42.34 11.91
CA THR A 579 -19.80 -41.25 12.49
C THR A 579 -19.93 -40.07 11.54
N LEU A 580 -18.83 -39.61 10.94
CA LEU A 580 -18.78 -38.49 9.99
C LEU A 580 -19.56 -38.86 8.69
N TYR A 581 -19.39 -40.06 8.22
CA TYR A 581 -20.12 -40.61 7.06
C TYR A 581 -21.63 -40.57 7.30
N ASN A 582 -22.10 -41.19 8.39
CA ASN A 582 -23.52 -41.30 8.70
C ASN A 582 -24.16 -39.92 8.98
N SER A 583 -23.40 -38.96 9.59
CA SER A 583 -23.90 -37.62 9.87
C SER A 583 -24.03 -36.72 8.65
N GLN A 584 -23.17 -36.92 7.66
CA GLN A 584 -23.11 -36.05 6.47
C GLN A 584 -23.80 -36.64 5.23
N PHE A 585 -23.88 -37.96 5.12
CA PHE A 585 -24.22 -38.62 3.87
C PHE A 585 -25.36 -39.65 3.97
N ASP A 586 -25.81 -40.02 5.17
CA ASP A 586 -26.88 -40.99 5.39
C ASP A 586 -28.28 -40.37 5.53
N GLN A 587 -28.42 -39.08 5.25
CA GLN A 587 -29.71 -38.35 5.24
C GLN A 587 -30.28 -38.19 3.81
N GLY A 588 -29.96 -39.10 2.89
CA GLY A 588 -30.45 -39.11 1.52
C GLY A 588 -31.26 -40.35 1.17
#